data_7a760f8775a0a0d940abb1a326d98236
#
_entry.id   7a760f8775a0a0d940abb1a326d98236
#
_cell.length_a   1.000
_cell.length_b   1.000
_cell.length_c   1.000
_cell.angle_alpha   90.00
_cell.angle_beta   90.00
_cell.angle_gamma   90.00
#
_symmetry.space_group_name_H-M   'P 1'
#
loop_
_entity.id
_entity.type
_entity.pdbx_description
1 polymer ?
#
loop_
_entity_poly.entity_id
_entity_poly.type
_entity_poly.pdbx_seq_one_letter_code
_entity_poly.pdbx_strand_id
1 'polypeptide(L)'
;VNCIHEEIKLRHLRLENKKYIKAFGSYNAAIRRHVFEEVGGFNENYRAASGEDNDLSYKILRAGFKIKFQKSALVAHNHTERLWKYLKEQYRHGYWRMKLYRDFPNMTKGDDYTTLKDIIEIPLALVTFCSVFFLWHKYGLITFLLFTISNGVLQSLATIKLIKIK
;
A
#
# COMPACT_ATOMS: atom_id res chain seq x y z
N VAL A 1 -9.74 -14.63 0.88
CA VAL A 1 -8.33 -15.11 0.79
C VAL A 1 -7.82 -14.99 -0.64
N ASN A 2 -8.54 -15.55 -1.62
CA ASN A 2 -8.08 -15.53 -3.03
C ASN A 2 -7.85 -14.11 -3.58
N CYS A 3 -8.69 -13.14 -3.23
CA CYS A 3 -8.55 -11.76 -3.72
C CYS A 3 -7.23 -11.10 -3.25
N ILE A 4 -6.84 -11.28 -2.00
CA ILE A 4 -5.59 -10.72 -1.45
C ILE A 4 -4.38 -11.34 -2.17
N HIS A 5 -4.42 -12.65 -2.37
CA HIS A 5 -3.35 -13.37 -3.08
C HIS A 5 -3.18 -12.87 -4.51
N GLU A 6 -4.29 -12.73 -5.25
CA GLU A 6 -4.25 -12.23 -6.63
C GLU A 6 -3.77 -10.77 -6.70
N GLU A 7 -4.17 -9.93 -5.76
CA GLU A 7 -3.69 -8.53 -5.69
C GLU A 7 -2.17 -8.46 -5.48
N ILE A 8 -1.63 -9.27 -4.56
CA ILE A 8 -0.19 -9.33 -4.30
C ILE A 8 0.56 -9.87 -5.52
N LYS A 9 0.05 -10.92 -6.16
CA LYS A 9 0.61 -11.47 -7.38
C LYS A 9 0.70 -10.42 -8.49
N LEU A 10 -0.35 -9.64 -8.70
CA LEU A 10 -0.36 -8.57 -9.69
C LEU A 10 0.62 -7.46 -9.36
N ARG A 11 0.78 -7.15 -8.08
CA ARG A 11 1.78 -6.20 -7.62
C ARG A 11 3.19 -6.68 -8.01
N HIS A 12 3.50 -7.95 -7.77
CA HIS A 12 4.77 -8.56 -8.16
C HIS A 12 4.96 -8.61 -9.68
N LEU A 13 3.92 -8.91 -10.45
CA LEU A 13 3.99 -8.87 -11.93
C LEU A 13 4.36 -7.47 -12.46
N ARG A 14 3.91 -6.39 -11.80
CA ARG A 14 4.34 -5.02 -12.16
C ARG A 14 5.83 -4.77 -11.91
N LEU A 15 6.43 -5.53 -11.00
CA LEU A 15 7.84 -5.41 -10.64
C LEU A 15 8.75 -6.29 -11.49
N GLU A 16 8.22 -7.24 -12.27
CA GLU A 16 9.01 -8.22 -13.02
C GLU A 16 10.06 -7.59 -13.96
N ASN A 17 9.73 -6.44 -14.55
CA ASN A 17 10.63 -5.72 -15.46
C ASN A 17 11.52 -4.70 -14.72
N LYS A 18 11.41 -4.60 -13.39
CA LYS A 18 12.22 -3.68 -12.60
C LYS A 18 13.44 -4.40 -12.02
N LYS A 19 14.62 -3.89 -12.31
CA LYS A 19 15.87 -4.35 -11.69
C LYS A 19 15.96 -3.90 -10.23
N TYR A 20 15.47 -2.68 -9.95
CA TYR A 20 15.49 -2.07 -8.62
C TYR A 20 14.11 -1.60 -8.22
N ILE A 21 13.81 -1.73 -6.93
CA ILE A 21 12.53 -1.37 -6.32
C ILE A 21 12.76 -0.34 -5.20
N LYS A 22 11.67 0.32 -4.79
CA LYS A 22 11.71 1.36 -3.75
C LYS A 22 11.36 0.83 -2.36
N ALA A 23 10.69 -0.30 -2.28
CA ALA A 23 10.30 -0.90 -1.02
C ALA A 23 10.26 -2.42 -1.13
N PHE A 24 10.47 -3.11 -0.01
CA PHE A 24 10.37 -4.57 0.12
C PHE A 24 9.51 -4.93 1.33
N GLY A 25 8.98 -6.14 1.35
CA GLY A 25 8.36 -6.72 2.53
C GLY A 25 9.37 -7.55 3.32
N SER A 26 9.43 -7.37 4.62
CA SER A 26 10.38 -8.05 5.52
C SER A 26 10.24 -9.57 5.51
N TYR A 27 9.08 -10.08 5.08
CA TYR A 27 8.83 -11.53 4.97
C TYR A 27 9.67 -12.24 3.89
N ASN A 28 10.26 -11.48 2.94
CA ASN A 28 11.12 -12.03 1.87
C ASN A 28 12.18 -11.00 1.44
N ALA A 29 13.15 -10.77 2.29
CA ALA A 29 14.23 -9.83 2.01
C ALA A 29 15.55 -10.32 2.60
N ALA A 30 16.65 -9.98 1.92
CA ALA A 30 18.00 -10.17 2.42
C ALA A 30 18.75 -8.83 2.35
N ILE A 31 19.39 -8.44 3.42
CA ILE A 31 20.09 -7.16 3.56
C ILE A 31 21.53 -7.45 3.95
N ARG A 32 22.47 -6.78 3.30
CA ARG A 32 23.87 -6.86 3.69
C ARG A 32 24.04 -6.25 5.10
N ARG A 33 24.75 -6.94 5.98
CA ARG A 33 24.90 -6.54 7.37
C ARG A 33 25.40 -5.10 7.53
N HIS A 34 26.46 -4.72 6.81
CA HIS A 34 27.00 -3.36 6.88
C HIS A 34 25.96 -2.29 6.48
N VAL A 35 25.11 -2.56 5.44
CA VAL A 35 24.03 -1.63 5.05
C VAL A 35 22.99 -1.50 6.15
N PHE A 36 22.60 -2.63 6.76
CA PHE A 36 21.64 -2.64 7.86
C PHE A 36 22.13 -1.85 9.07
N GLU A 37 23.41 -2.03 9.43
CA GLU A 37 24.04 -1.32 10.54
C GLU A 37 24.21 0.18 10.23
N GLU A 38 24.62 0.54 9.01
CA GLU A 38 24.82 1.93 8.58
C GLU A 38 23.52 2.75 8.59
N VAL A 39 22.40 2.14 8.20
CA VAL A 39 21.11 2.84 8.22
C VAL A 39 20.40 2.79 9.57
N GLY A 40 21.00 2.17 10.58
CA GLY A 40 20.47 2.07 11.94
C GLY A 40 19.34 1.05 12.12
N GLY A 41 19.23 0.06 11.22
CA GLY A 41 18.29 -1.04 11.33
C GLY A 41 16.82 -0.65 11.31
N PHE A 42 15.98 -1.52 11.87
CA PHE A 42 14.54 -1.26 12.00
C PHE A 42 14.26 -0.14 13.01
N ASN A 43 13.23 0.65 12.73
CA ASN A 43 12.80 1.71 13.63
C ASN A 43 11.84 1.15 14.69
N GLU A 44 12.31 1.06 15.92
CA GLU A 44 11.57 0.49 17.06
C GLU A 44 10.30 1.27 17.46
N ASN A 45 10.12 2.49 16.92
CA ASN A 45 8.88 3.24 17.10
C ASN A 45 7.68 2.62 16.37
N TYR A 46 7.90 1.68 15.44
CA TYR A 46 6.84 0.86 14.86
C TYR A 46 6.53 -0.31 15.78
N ARG A 47 5.55 -0.11 16.69
CA ARG A 47 5.17 -1.10 17.72
C ARG A 47 4.39 -2.30 17.21
N ALA A 48 4.12 -2.38 15.92
CA ALA A 48 3.40 -3.48 15.28
C ALA A 48 3.95 -3.70 13.88
N ALA A 49 3.88 -4.94 13.39
CA ALA A 49 4.29 -5.31 12.04
C ALA A 49 3.43 -4.56 11.01
N SER A 50 3.85 -3.36 10.63
CA SER A 50 3.22 -2.52 9.61
C SER A 50 4.04 -1.25 9.38
N GLY A 51 4.70 -1.17 8.22
CA GLY A 51 5.43 0.01 7.77
C GLY A 51 6.90 0.08 8.19
N GLU A 52 7.36 -0.79 9.11
CA GLU A 52 8.76 -0.87 9.53
C GLU A 52 9.70 -1.29 8.38
N ASP A 53 9.21 -2.13 7.48
CA ASP A 53 9.91 -2.58 6.28
C ASP A 53 9.99 -1.46 5.23
N ASN A 54 8.96 -0.66 5.08
CA ASN A 54 8.98 0.52 4.22
C ASN A 54 9.92 1.61 4.79
N ASP A 55 9.90 1.85 6.10
CA ASP A 55 10.83 2.78 6.78
C ASP A 55 12.28 2.37 6.52
N LEU A 56 12.59 1.09 6.72
CA LEU A 56 13.94 0.55 6.45
C LEU A 56 14.30 0.65 4.98
N SER A 57 13.37 0.34 4.07
CA SER A 57 13.58 0.49 2.63
C SER A 57 13.95 1.93 2.26
N TYR A 58 13.23 2.91 2.82
CA TYR A 58 13.46 4.32 2.54
C TYR A 58 14.77 4.84 3.14
N LYS A 59 15.16 4.37 4.33
CA LYS A 59 16.49 4.64 4.91
C LYS A 59 17.60 4.13 4.00
N ILE A 60 17.48 2.89 3.50
CA ILE A 60 18.45 2.29 2.57
C ILE A 60 18.59 3.13 1.30
N LEU A 61 17.46 3.53 0.69
CA LEU A 61 17.48 4.37 -0.51
C LEU A 61 18.04 5.78 -0.24
N ARG A 62 17.71 6.37 0.91
CA ARG A 62 18.22 7.69 1.32
C ARG A 62 19.71 7.68 1.57
N ALA A 63 20.28 6.57 2.03
CA ALA A 63 21.73 6.35 2.15
C ALA A 63 22.42 6.08 0.81
N GLY A 64 21.68 6.11 -0.33
CA GLY A 64 22.23 5.92 -1.67
C GLY A 64 22.34 4.46 -2.14
N PHE A 65 21.94 3.50 -1.30
CA PHE A 65 21.90 2.10 -1.69
C PHE A 65 20.72 1.78 -2.60
N LYS A 66 20.76 0.62 -3.27
CA LYS A 66 19.73 0.15 -4.18
C LYS A 66 19.16 -1.16 -3.68
N ILE A 67 17.85 -1.31 -3.79
CA ILE A 67 17.13 -2.54 -3.45
C ILE A 67 16.88 -3.30 -4.75
N LYS A 68 17.53 -4.47 -4.92
CA LYS A 68 17.37 -5.32 -6.11
C LYS A 68 16.12 -6.19 -5.95
N PHE A 69 15.28 -6.22 -6.98
CA PHE A 69 14.19 -7.18 -7.07
C PHE A 69 14.70 -8.51 -7.64
N GLN A 70 14.40 -9.62 -6.97
CA GLN A 70 14.77 -10.97 -7.40
C GLN A 70 13.52 -11.81 -7.62
N LYS A 71 13.10 -11.98 -8.86
CA LYS A 71 11.87 -12.70 -9.25
C LYS A 71 11.85 -14.16 -8.78
N SER A 72 13.00 -14.83 -8.76
CA SER A 72 13.10 -16.24 -8.37
C SER A 72 13.08 -16.47 -6.85
N ALA A 73 13.18 -15.40 -6.04
CA ALA A 73 13.07 -15.50 -4.59
C ALA A 73 11.59 -15.57 -4.19
N LEU A 74 11.06 -16.77 -4.07
CA LEU A 74 9.65 -17.02 -3.75
C LEU A 74 9.53 -17.59 -2.35
N VAL A 75 8.51 -17.11 -1.62
CA VAL A 75 8.12 -17.63 -0.29
C VAL A 75 6.62 -17.87 -0.27
N ALA A 76 6.20 -18.93 0.43
CA ALA A 76 4.80 -19.15 0.74
C ALA A 76 4.39 -18.23 1.90
N HIS A 77 3.28 -17.53 1.76
CA HIS A 77 2.75 -16.65 2.79
C HIS A 77 1.26 -16.90 3.04
N ASN A 78 0.90 -17.16 4.30
CA ASN A 78 -0.48 -17.35 4.70
C ASN A 78 -1.12 -16.01 5.09
N HIS A 79 -2.18 -15.65 4.39
CA HIS A 79 -2.96 -14.44 4.70
C HIS A 79 -4.08 -14.73 5.69
N THR A 80 -4.52 -13.69 6.39
CA THR A 80 -5.64 -13.80 7.33
C THR A 80 -6.94 -14.11 6.58
N GLU A 81 -7.73 -15.07 7.12
CA GLU A 81 -9.01 -15.46 6.54
C GLU A 81 -10.21 -14.79 7.22
N ARG A 82 -9.99 -14.19 8.39
CA ARG A 82 -11.05 -13.57 9.21
C ARG A 82 -11.19 -12.10 8.85
N LEU A 83 -12.40 -11.70 8.44
CA LEU A 83 -12.71 -10.32 8.03
C LEU A 83 -12.29 -9.28 9.09
N TRP A 84 -12.65 -9.48 10.34
CA TRP A 84 -12.31 -8.54 11.42
C TRP A 84 -10.81 -8.40 11.65
N LYS A 85 -10.07 -9.50 11.54
CA LYS A 85 -8.61 -9.48 11.62
C LYS A 85 -8.03 -8.71 10.45
N TYR A 86 -8.54 -8.93 9.24
CA TYR A 86 -8.16 -8.19 8.04
C TYR A 86 -8.43 -6.68 8.19
N LEU A 87 -9.62 -6.28 8.62
CA LEU A 87 -9.97 -4.86 8.82
C LEU A 87 -9.05 -4.21 9.86
N LYS A 88 -8.74 -4.90 10.95
CA LYS A 88 -7.78 -4.40 11.95
C LYS A 88 -6.37 -4.26 11.39
N GLU A 89 -5.94 -5.15 10.52
CA GLU A 89 -4.65 -5.06 9.82
C GLU A 89 -4.66 -3.86 8.87
N GLN A 90 -5.73 -3.65 8.08
CA GLN A 90 -5.86 -2.49 7.18
C GLN A 90 -5.85 -1.17 7.95
N TYR A 91 -6.56 -1.08 9.08
CA TYR A 91 -6.50 0.09 9.95
C TYR A 91 -5.07 0.39 10.42
N ARG A 92 -4.33 -0.63 10.88
CA ARG A 92 -2.91 -0.49 11.28
C ARG A 92 -2.05 -0.02 10.12
N HIS A 93 -2.22 -0.63 8.95
CA HIS A 93 -1.48 -0.22 7.74
C HIS A 93 -1.72 1.25 7.41
N GLY A 94 -2.96 1.71 7.45
CA GLY A 94 -3.31 3.12 7.26
C GLY A 94 -2.64 4.04 8.29
N TYR A 95 -2.75 3.71 9.58
CA TYR A 95 -2.16 4.49 10.67
C TYR A 95 -0.62 4.65 10.51
N TRP A 96 0.08 3.54 10.31
CA TRP A 96 1.54 3.55 10.18
C TRP A 96 1.99 4.16 8.85
N ARG A 97 1.18 4.08 7.81
CA ARG A 97 1.44 4.73 6.53
C ARG A 97 1.43 6.26 6.68
N MET A 98 0.53 6.82 7.46
CA MET A 98 0.51 8.26 7.75
C MET A 98 1.77 8.71 8.48
N LYS A 99 2.25 7.92 9.47
CA LYS A 99 3.53 8.17 10.13
C LYS A 99 4.70 8.14 9.13
N LEU A 100 4.74 7.12 8.28
CA LEU A 100 5.76 6.96 7.26
C LEU A 100 5.83 8.18 6.31
N TYR A 101 4.68 8.68 5.86
CA TYR A 101 4.62 9.88 4.99
C TYR A 101 5.06 11.15 5.69
N ARG A 102 4.82 11.26 7.00
CA ARG A 102 5.35 12.37 7.80
C ARG A 102 6.88 12.31 7.89
N ASP A 103 7.44 11.13 8.10
CA ASP A 103 8.88 10.93 8.26
C ASP A 103 9.63 10.96 6.90
N PHE A 104 8.93 10.62 5.79
CA PHE A 104 9.45 10.61 4.42
C PHE A 104 8.51 11.30 3.42
N PRO A 105 8.37 12.64 3.45
CA PRO A 105 7.41 13.37 2.58
C PRO A 105 7.61 13.12 1.09
N ASN A 106 8.84 12.90 0.64
CA ASN A 106 9.14 12.63 -0.77
C ASN A 106 8.54 11.31 -1.29
N MET A 107 8.15 10.40 -0.39
CA MET A 107 7.56 9.11 -0.73
C MET A 107 6.02 9.13 -0.83
N THR A 108 5.40 10.28 -0.54
CA THR A 108 3.95 10.49 -0.67
C THR A 108 3.45 10.41 -2.12
N LYS A 109 4.35 10.55 -3.11
CA LYS A 109 4.03 10.43 -4.54
C LYS A 109 3.79 8.99 -5.00
N GLY A 110 3.86 8.04 -4.09
CA GLY A 110 3.71 6.61 -4.33
C GLY A 110 5.05 5.87 -4.37
N ASP A 111 4.97 4.60 -4.07
CA ASP A 111 6.07 3.64 -4.10
C ASP A 111 5.67 2.39 -4.90
N ASP A 112 6.40 1.29 -4.74
CA ASP A 112 6.07 0.03 -5.43
C ASP A 112 4.82 -0.67 -4.83
N TYR A 113 4.39 -0.25 -3.63
CA TYR A 113 3.20 -0.78 -2.94
C TYR A 113 1.98 0.13 -3.08
N THR A 114 2.18 1.45 -3.17
CA THR A 114 1.10 2.44 -3.18
C THR A 114 1.12 3.17 -4.51
N THR A 115 0.04 3.05 -5.26
CA THR A 115 -0.15 3.72 -6.54
C THR A 115 -0.88 5.06 -6.35
N LEU A 116 -0.88 5.91 -7.38
CA LEU A 116 -1.67 7.14 -7.38
C LEU A 116 -3.16 6.87 -7.13
N LYS A 117 -3.67 5.73 -7.62
CA LYS A 117 -5.04 5.28 -7.35
C LYS A 117 -5.29 5.16 -5.85
N ASP A 118 -4.43 4.44 -5.13
CA ASP A 118 -4.57 4.21 -3.69
C ASP A 118 -4.54 5.53 -2.89
N ILE A 119 -3.77 6.52 -3.38
CA ILE A 119 -3.70 7.85 -2.78
C ILE A 119 -5.02 8.63 -2.99
N ILE A 120 -5.64 8.52 -4.16
CA ILE A 120 -6.90 9.22 -4.50
C ILE A 120 -8.10 8.54 -3.83
N GLU A 121 -8.10 7.22 -3.68
CA GLU A 121 -9.21 6.46 -3.08
C GLU A 121 -9.51 6.90 -1.63
N ILE A 122 -8.49 7.19 -0.84
CA ILE A 122 -8.66 7.55 0.57
C ILE A 122 -9.47 8.85 0.74
N PRO A 123 -9.07 10.00 0.15
CA PRO A 123 -9.86 11.21 0.26
C PRO A 123 -11.22 11.08 -0.42
N LEU A 124 -11.32 10.35 -1.53
CA LEU A 124 -12.59 10.13 -2.22
C LEU A 124 -13.58 9.33 -1.36
N ALA A 125 -13.11 8.28 -0.68
CA ALA A 125 -13.93 7.50 0.26
C ALA A 125 -14.38 8.36 1.45
N LEU A 126 -13.49 9.22 1.98
CA LEU A 126 -13.83 10.14 3.07
C LEU A 126 -14.90 11.14 2.65
N VAL A 127 -14.74 11.75 1.49
CA VAL A 127 -15.74 12.71 0.94
C VAL A 127 -17.08 12.01 0.68
N THR A 128 -17.06 10.79 0.14
CA THR A 128 -18.26 9.98 -0.04
C THR A 128 -18.95 9.71 1.31
N PHE A 129 -18.21 9.32 2.32
CA PHE A 129 -18.72 9.10 3.67
C PHE A 129 -19.31 10.38 4.26
N CYS A 130 -18.60 11.50 4.19
CA CYS A 130 -19.09 12.79 4.69
C CYS A 130 -20.32 13.28 3.95
N SER A 131 -20.47 12.99 2.64
CA SER A 131 -21.62 13.41 1.85
C SER A 131 -22.95 12.79 2.32
N VAL A 132 -22.91 11.67 3.07
CA VAL A 132 -24.09 11.07 3.71
C VAL A 132 -24.78 12.04 4.66
N PHE A 133 -24.01 12.84 5.39
CA PHE A 133 -24.56 13.82 6.35
C PHE A 133 -25.25 15.01 5.67
N PHE A 134 -25.06 15.19 4.36
CA PHE A 134 -25.67 16.26 3.57
C PHE A 134 -26.86 15.77 2.73
N LEU A 135 -27.32 14.53 2.90
CA LEU A 135 -28.45 13.97 2.13
C LEU A 135 -29.76 14.75 2.30
N TRP A 136 -29.91 15.45 3.43
CA TRP A 136 -31.08 16.31 3.72
C TRP A 136 -31.04 17.66 3.00
N HIS A 137 -29.89 18.02 2.41
CA HIS A 137 -29.75 19.24 1.66
C HIS A 137 -30.26 19.04 0.23
N LYS A 138 -30.78 20.10 -0.42
CA LYS A 138 -31.35 20.09 -1.78
C LYS A 138 -30.49 19.34 -2.82
N TYR A 139 -29.17 19.43 -2.72
CA TYR A 139 -28.22 18.78 -3.65
C TYR A 139 -27.48 17.58 -3.03
N GLY A 140 -27.79 17.25 -1.80
CA GLY A 140 -27.04 16.23 -1.04
C GLY A 140 -27.10 14.84 -1.67
N LEU A 141 -28.26 14.43 -2.16
CA LEU A 141 -28.42 13.15 -2.85
C LEU A 141 -27.59 13.09 -4.14
N ILE A 142 -27.58 14.16 -4.92
CA ILE A 142 -26.82 14.22 -6.18
C ILE A 142 -25.32 14.14 -5.90
N THR A 143 -24.82 14.89 -4.92
CA THR A 143 -23.40 14.85 -4.54
C THR A 143 -22.99 13.47 -4.03
N PHE A 144 -23.80 12.85 -3.17
CA PHE A 144 -23.57 11.48 -2.68
C PHE A 144 -23.50 10.47 -3.83
N LEU A 145 -24.45 10.50 -4.76
CA LEU A 145 -24.47 9.61 -5.92
C LEU A 145 -23.25 9.81 -6.82
N LEU A 146 -22.85 11.05 -7.10
CA LEU A 146 -21.68 11.35 -7.91
C LEU A 146 -20.38 10.77 -7.29
N PHE A 147 -20.18 10.96 -5.98
CA PHE A 147 -19.01 10.41 -5.31
C PHE A 147 -19.04 8.87 -5.22
N THR A 148 -20.22 8.27 -4.99
CA THR A 148 -20.39 6.82 -4.97
C THR A 148 -20.10 6.20 -6.33
N ILE A 149 -20.61 6.80 -7.42
CA ILE A 149 -20.34 6.35 -8.80
C ILE A 149 -18.84 6.50 -9.10
N SER A 150 -18.22 7.63 -8.73
CA SER A 150 -16.78 7.85 -8.94
C SER A 150 -15.93 6.79 -8.26
N ASN A 151 -16.26 6.43 -7.02
CA ASN A 151 -15.61 5.32 -6.31
C ASN A 151 -15.83 3.98 -7.04
N GLY A 152 -17.05 3.69 -7.45
CA GLY A 152 -17.40 2.47 -8.19
C GLY A 152 -16.64 2.33 -9.51
N VAL A 153 -16.53 3.41 -10.28
CA VAL A 153 -15.74 3.45 -11.53
C VAL A 153 -14.26 3.19 -11.25
N LEU A 154 -13.69 3.84 -10.24
CA LEU A 154 -12.28 3.69 -9.89
C LEU A 154 -11.96 2.23 -9.49
N GLN A 155 -12.84 1.59 -8.71
CA GLN A 155 -12.71 0.18 -8.34
C GLN A 155 -12.92 -0.77 -9.53
N SER A 156 -13.88 -0.48 -10.39
CA SER A 156 -14.15 -1.29 -11.59
C SER A 156 -12.97 -1.26 -12.57
N LEU A 157 -12.36 -0.10 -12.78
CA LEU A 157 -11.16 0.02 -13.63
C LEU A 157 -9.98 -0.78 -13.08
N ALA A 158 -9.83 -0.84 -11.76
CA ALA A 158 -8.83 -1.69 -11.13
C ALA A 158 -9.13 -3.18 -11.37
N THR A 159 -10.37 -3.59 -11.18
CA THR A 159 -10.82 -4.99 -11.37
C THR A 159 -10.67 -5.45 -12.83
N ILE A 160 -11.05 -4.60 -13.80
CA ILE A 160 -10.88 -4.88 -15.24
C ILE A 160 -9.39 -5.05 -15.58
N LYS A 161 -8.53 -4.22 -15.00
CA LYS A 161 -7.07 -4.36 -15.16
C LYS A 161 -6.55 -5.68 -14.60
N LEU A 162 -7.16 -6.17 -13.51
CA LEU A 162 -6.90 -7.47 -12.92
C LEU A 162 -7.28 -8.63 -13.85
N ILE A 163 -8.44 -8.55 -14.49
CA ILE A 163 -8.96 -9.60 -15.39
C ILE A 163 -8.15 -9.69 -16.69
N LYS A 164 -7.66 -8.56 -17.23
CA LYS A 164 -6.87 -8.52 -18.47
C LYS A 164 -5.43 -9.06 -18.34
N ILE A 165 -4.94 -9.31 -17.14
CA ILE A 165 -3.60 -9.84 -16.88
C ILE A 165 -3.63 -11.38 -16.67
N LYS A 166 -4.81 -11.97 -16.59
CA LYS A 166 -5.02 -13.42 -16.67
C LYS A 166 -5.02 -13.92 -18.11
#